data_21b555f1b3c068d42d1f4a2106eec6f2
#
_entry.id   21b555f1b3c068d42d1f4a2106eec6f2
#
_cell.length_a   1.000
_cell.length_b   1.000
_cell.length_c   1.000
_cell.angle_alpha   90.00
_cell.angle_beta   90.00
_cell.angle_gamma   90.00
#
_symmetry.space_group_name_H-M   'P 1'
#
loop_
_entity.id
_entity.type
_entity.pdbx_description
1 polymer ?
#
loop_
_entity_poly.entity_id
_entity_poly.type
_entity_poly.pdbx_seq_one_letter_code
_entity_poly.pdbx_strand_id
1 'polypeptide(L)'
;MRIVQTARFSKAVKKLHRNQKRALDDAINEIAANPVIGGLKKGDLSSVRVHKFKMVEQLALIAYTFEETTITLTLLAFGAHENFYRDLKR
;
A
#
# COMPACT_ATOMS: atom_id res chain seq x y z
N MET A 1 -4.25 -14.25 -8.59
CA MET A 1 -4.07 -12.79 -8.55
C MET A 1 -2.63 -12.40 -8.84
N ARG A 2 -2.43 -11.43 -9.68
CA ARG A 2 -1.11 -10.89 -9.96
C ARG A 2 -0.83 -9.72 -9.03
N ILE A 3 0.30 -9.72 -8.35
CA ILE A 3 0.71 -8.64 -7.45
C ILE A 3 1.98 -8.01 -8.01
N VAL A 4 1.92 -6.70 -8.26
CA VAL A 4 3.01 -5.93 -8.88
C VAL A 4 3.42 -4.82 -7.92
N GLN A 5 4.71 -4.51 -7.88
CA GLN A 5 5.25 -3.42 -7.08
C GLN A 5 5.87 -2.37 -7.99
N THR A 6 5.63 -1.10 -7.70
CA THR A 6 6.36 -0.03 -8.37
C THR A 6 7.80 0.00 -7.86
N ALA A 7 8.69 0.65 -8.62
CA ALA A 7 10.08 0.83 -8.19
C ALA A 7 10.15 1.59 -6.86
N ARG A 8 9.29 2.58 -6.68
CA ARG A 8 9.18 3.34 -5.44
C ARG A 8 8.86 2.43 -4.25
N PHE A 9 7.89 1.54 -4.42
CA PHE A 9 7.49 0.60 -3.38
C PHE A 9 8.64 -0.35 -3.04
N SER A 10 9.26 -0.92 -4.05
CA SER A 10 10.37 -1.88 -3.88
C SER A 10 11.56 -1.26 -3.15
N LYS A 11 11.91 -0.01 -3.49
CA LYS A 11 13.00 0.69 -2.82
C LYS A 11 12.71 0.92 -1.34
N ALA A 12 11.47 1.27 -1.03
CA ALA A 12 11.07 1.50 0.35
C ALA A 12 11.10 0.21 1.17
N VAL A 13 10.71 -0.91 0.58
CA VAL A 13 10.75 -2.22 1.24
C VAL A 13 12.17 -2.58 1.68
N LYS A 14 13.17 -2.29 0.85
CA LYS A 14 14.56 -2.63 1.13
C LYS A 14 15.11 -1.94 2.38
N LYS A 15 14.48 -0.85 2.80
CA LYS A 15 14.91 -0.07 3.97
C LYS A 15 14.26 -0.55 5.27
N LEU A 16 13.33 -1.49 5.21
CA LEU A 16 12.60 -1.95 6.38
C LEU A 16 13.41 -2.96 7.20
N HIS A 17 13.23 -2.88 8.53
CA HIS A 17 13.69 -3.92 9.43
C HIS A 17 12.78 -5.16 9.27
N ARG A 18 13.26 -6.30 9.77
CA ARG A 18 12.55 -7.57 9.60
C ARG A 18 11.12 -7.54 10.16
N ASN A 19 10.92 -6.99 11.35
CA ASN A 19 9.60 -6.92 11.96
C ASN A 19 8.66 -5.97 11.22
N GLN A 20 9.20 -4.89 10.65
CA GLN A 20 8.43 -3.97 9.83
C GLN A 20 8.01 -4.65 8.53
N LYS A 21 8.93 -5.39 7.90
CA LYS A 21 8.61 -6.11 6.66
C LYS A 21 7.54 -7.15 6.89
N ARG A 22 7.56 -7.85 8.02
CA ARG A 22 6.53 -8.83 8.36
C ARG A 22 5.16 -8.15 8.48
N ALA A 23 5.11 -7.00 9.16
CA ALA A 23 3.86 -6.25 9.29
C ALA A 23 3.33 -5.80 7.92
N LEU A 24 4.24 -5.35 7.04
CA LEU A 24 3.89 -4.97 5.68
C LEU A 24 3.36 -6.17 4.88
N ASP A 25 4.03 -7.31 4.97
CA ASP A 25 3.60 -8.52 4.26
C ASP A 25 2.22 -8.97 4.72
N ASP A 26 1.94 -8.91 6.01
CA ASP A 26 0.63 -9.24 6.55
C ASP A 26 -0.45 -8.30 6.02
N ALA A 27 -0.14 -7.01 5.93
CA ALA A 27 -1.07 -6.03 5.39
C ALA A 27 -1.33 -6.27 3.90
N ILE A 28 -0.29 -6.62 3.14
CA ILE A 28 -0.44 -6.97 1.72
C ILE A 28 -1.34 -8.20 1.56
N ASN A 29 -1.18 -9.20 2.43
CA ASN A 29 -2.02 -10.38 2.40
C ASN A 29 -3.48 -10.05 2.70
N GLU A 30 -3.75 -9.12 3.61
CA GLU A 30 -5.11 -8.66 3.87
C GLU A 30 -5.72 -8.00 2.63
N ILE A 31 -4.95 -7.16 1.95
CA ILE A 31 -5.40 -6.50 0.73
C ILE A 31 -5.66 -7.55 -0.36
N ALA A 32 -4.77 -8.52 -0.51
CA ALA A 32 -4.93 -9.57 -1.52
C ALA A 32 -6.19 -10.42 -1.26
N ALA A 33 -6.51 -10.67 0.00
CA ALA A 33 -7.71 -11.40 0.37
C ALA A 33 -8.99 -10.60 0.13
N ASN A 34 -8.92 -9.28 0.21
CA ASN A 34 -10.06 -8.39 -0.02
C ASN A 34 -9.58 -7.09 -0.64
N PRO A 35 -9.41 -7.03 -1.97
CA PRO A 35 -8.83 -5.85 -2.64
C PRO A 35 -9.61 -4.55 -2.45
N VAL A 36 -10.87 -4.59 -2.03
CA VAL A 36 -11.66 -3.39 -1.78
C VAL A 36 -11.62 -2.94 -0.32
N ILE A 37 -10.77 -3.55 0.49
CA ILE A 37 -10.66 -3.21 1.93
C ILE A 37 -10.19 -1.77 2.14
N GLY A 38 -9.30 -1.27 1.27
CA GLY A 38 -8.81 0.11 1.36
C GLY A 38 -9.83 1.11 0.87
N GLY A 39 -9.87 2.29 1.49
CA GLY A 39 -10.77 3.36 1.08
C GLY A 39 -10.31 4.02 -0.22
N LEU A 40 -11.24 4.27 -1.13
CA LEU A 40 -10.95 5.02 -2.36
C LEU A 40 -10.68 6.48 -2.02
N LYS A 41 -9.74 7.07 -2.71
CA LYS A 41 -9.44 8.49 -2.59
C LYS A 41 -10.17 9.28 -3.67
N LYS A 42 -10.41 10.57 -3.39
CA LYS A 42 -11.08 11.48 -4.32
C LYS A 42 -10.06 12.39 -5.01
N GLY A 43 -10.47 13.04 -6.08
CA GLY A 43 -9.64 13.98 -6.81
C GLY A 43 -8.53 13.28 -7.58
N ASP A 44 -7.30 13.79 -7.47
CA ASP A 44 -6.15 13.26 -8.20
C ASP A 44 -5.86 11.79 -7.91
N LEU A 45 -6.36 11.28 -6.78
CA LEU A 45 -6.11 9.92 -6.33
C LEU A 45 -7.37 9.05 -6.40
N SER A 46 -8.31 9.38 -7.30
CA SER A 46 -9.62 8.72 -7.33
C SER A 46 -9.58 7.23 -7.62
N SER A 47 -8.55 6.73 -8.32
CA SER A 47 -8.40 5.30 -8.61
C SER A 47 -7.56 4.58 -7.56
N VAL A 48 -7.02 5.30 -6.58
CA VAL A 48 -6.12 4.77 -5.58
C VAL A 48 -6.90 4.43 -4.31
N ARG A 49 -6.65 3.22 -3.78
CA ARG A 49 -7.15 2.83 -2.48
C ARG A 49 -6.02 2.93 -1.46
N VAL A 50 -6.39 3.25 -0.23
CA VAL A 50 -5.42 3.34 0.86
C VAL A 50 -5.87 2.45 1.99
N HIS A 51 -4.98 1.57 2.43
CA HIS A 51 -5.22 0.66 3.54
C HIS A 51 -4.33 1.04 4.71
N LYS A 52 -4.96 1.28 5.87
CA LYS A 52 -4.24 1.59 7.12
C LYS A 52 -3.85 0.29 7.80
N PHE A 53 -2.66 0.27 8.36
CA PHE A 53 -2.20 -0.88 9.14
C PHE A 53 -1.19 -0.42 10.18
N LYS A 54 -0.95 -1.25 11.17
CA LYS A 54 0.02 -0.95 12.20
C LYS A 54 1.34 -1.60 11.86
N MET A 55 2.36 -0.78 11.60
CA MET A 55 3.70 -1.27 11.31
C MET A 55 4.50 -1.19 12.61
N VAL A 56 4.52 -2.30 13.35
CA VAL A 56 5.07 -2.40 14.70
C VAL A 56 4.32 -1.46 15.63
N GLU A 57 4.86 -0.29 15.95
CA GLU A 57 4.17 0.66 16.84
C GLU A 57 3.69 1.92 16.14
N GLN A 58 3.86 1.99 14.83
CA GLN A 58 3.54 3.17 14.06
C GLN A 58 2.40 2.89 13.09
N LEU A 59 1.45 3.82 13.00
CA LEU A 59 0.40 3.73 12.00
C LEU A 59 0.99 4.04 10.63
N ALA A 60 0.73 3.16 9.68
CA ALA A 60 1.21 3.27 8.31
C ALA A 60 0.08 3.08 7.32
N LEU A 61 0.34 3.48 6.08
CA LEU A 61 -0.62 3.39 4.99
C LEU A 61 0.04 2.74 3.78
N ILE A 62 -0.74 1.92 3.06
CA ILE A 62 -0.36 1.40 1.74
C ILE A 62 -1.30 1.98 0.72
N ALA A 63 -0.75 2.60 -0.33
CA ALA A 63 -1.52 3.02 -1.49
C ALA A 63 -1.40 1.96 -2.57
N TYR A 64 -2.52 1.58 -3.17
CA TYR A 64 -2.55 0.55 -4.19
C TYR A 64 -3.71 0.78 -5.15
N THR A 65 -3.64 0.11 -6.30
CA THR A 65 -4.76 0.03 -7.23
C THR A 65 -5.11 -1.43 -7.46
N PHE A 66 -6.36 -1.70 -7.74
CA PHE A 66 -6.81 -3.04 -8.09
C PHE A 66 -7.59 -3.00 -9.39
N GLU A 67 -7.12 -3.72 -10.40
CA GLU A 67 -7.79 -3.82 -11.69
C GLU A 67 -8.53 -5.15 -11.76
N GLU A 68 -9.86 -5.08 -11.74
CA GLU A 68 -10.70 -6.29 -11.70
C GLU A 68 -10.59 -7.14 -12.96
N THR A 69 -10.49 -6.51 -14.12
CA THR A 69 -10.48 -7.25 -15.39
C THR A 69 -9.26 -8.14 -15.54
N THR A 70 -8.11 -7.69 -15.04
CA THR A 70 -6.87 -8.45 -15.11
C THR A 70 -6.52 -9.13 -13.79
N ILE A 71 -7.33 -8.91 -12.75
CA ILE A 71 -7.10 -9.40 -11.39
C ILE A 71 -5.67 -9.04 -10.94
N THR A 72 -5.33 -7.74 -11.10
CA THR A 72 -3.99 -7.23 -10.81
C THR A 72 -4.02 -6.22 -9.67
N LEU A 73 -3.22 -6.48 -8.65
CA LEU A 73 -3.01 -5.60 -7.52
C LEU A 73 -1.66 -4.91 -7.71
N THR A 74 -1.67 -3.57 -7.80
CA THR A 74 -0.43 -2.80 -7.95
C THR A 74 -0.16 -2.01 -6.68
N LEU A 75 0.96 -2.32 -6.02
CA LEU A 75 1.39 -1.65 -4.80
C LEU A 75 2.20 -0.42 -5.19
N LEU A 76 1.67 0.77 -4.90
CA LEU A 76 2.23 2.04 -5.35
C LEU A 76 3.24 2.62 -4.37
N ALA A 77 2.88 2.68 -3.10
CA ALA A 77 3.72 3.30 -2.08
C ALA A 77 3.22 2.90 -0.69
N PHE A 78 4.09 3.02 0.30
CA PHE A 78 3.66 2.93 1.69
C PHE A 78 4.49 3.92 2.51
N GLY A 79 4.00 4.26 3.69
CA GLY A 79 4.73 5.16 4.57
C GLY A 79 3.93 5.48 5.82
N ALA A 80 4.56 6.27 6.69
CA ALA A 80 3.95 6.73 7.92
C ALA A 80 2.75 7.63 7.64
N HIS A 81 1.72 7.52 8.48
CA HIS A 81 0.48 8.27 8.31
C HIS A 81 0.70 9.78 8.15
N GLU A 82 1.61 10.36 8.92
CA GLU A 82 1.81 11.81 8.96
C GLU A 82 2.19 12.44 7.63
N ASN A 83 3.04 11.77 6.84
CA ASN A 83 3.61 12.35 5.64
C ASN A 83 3.12 11.69 4.35
N PHE A 84 2.29 10.67 4.49
CA PHE A 84 1.98 9.77 3.39
C PHE A 84 1.39 10.47 2.17
N TYR A 85 0.35 11.26 2.39
CA TYR A 85 -0.37 11.89 1.28
C TYR A 85 0.46 12.94 0.57
N ARG A 86 1.28 13.68 1.31
CA ARG A 86 2.16 14.68 0.73
C ARG A 86 3.18 14.01 -0.19
N ASP A 87 3.78 12.91 0.26
CA ASP A 87 4.78 12.20 -0.52
C ASP A 87 4.17 11.50 -1.73
N LEU A 88 2.96 11.01 -1.60
CA LEU A 88 2.27 10.30 -2.67
C LEU A 88 1.95 11.20 -3.86
N LYS A 89 1.66 12.48 -3.61
CA LYS A 89 1.28 13.43 -4.65
C LYS A 89 2.45 14.02 -5.44
N ARG A 90 3.65 13.77 -5.02
CA ARG A 90 4.84 14.28 -5.71
C ARG A 90 5.12 13.53 -7.00
#